data_cbf5fb596417659bfc13e97db5407f75
#
_entry.id   cbf5fb596417659bfc13e97db5407f75
#
_cell.length_a   1.000
_cell.length_b   1.000
_cell.length_c   1.000
_cell.angle_alpha   90.00
_cell.angle_beta   90.00
_cell.angle_gamma   90.00
#
_symmetry.space_group_name_H-M   'P 1'
#
loop_
_entity.id
_entity.type
_entity.pdbx_description
1 polymer ?
#
loop_
_entity_poly.entity_id
_entity_poly.type
_entity_poly.pdbx_seq_one_letter_code
_entity_poly.pdbx_strand_id
1 'polypeptide(L)'
;MMMNKIFDYLDFLFPNPVCELEYNKDYELLIAIVLSAQTTDKRVNKVTRVLFSKYKTIEELANADVSDIENIIREIGTYKRKSMYVNEIANYLYKNNIKKIPNDRKLIESLPGAGHKTANVFLGVIYNEAVIAVDTHVLRVSKRLGLVSLSDDVKKVEQKLIKKVPKDKRNKFHHQLVLFGRYQCKAIKPLCNDCRLKQNCKYYSSIVMADTGHDSQASLTRSSLSSGTVSTTASAKPSSLKSKIS
;
A
#
# COMPACT_ATOMS: atom_id res chain seq x y z
N MET A 1 -13.83 3.70 -22.40
CA MET A 1 -14.03 2.23 -22.39
C MET A 1 -13.18 1.51 -21.32
N MET A 2 -11.84 1.69 -21.22
CA MET A 2 -10.99 1.02 -20.21
C MET A 2 -11.29 1.44 -18.76
N MET A 3 -11.47 2.75 -18.50
CA MET A 3 -11.76 3.26 -17.14
C MET A 3 -13.06 2.69 -16.57
N ASN A 4 -14.11 2.54 -17.37
CA ASN A 4 -15.37 1.96 -16.89
C ASN A 4 -15.19 0.50 -16.46
N LYS A 5 -14.46 -0.32 -17.23
CA LYS A 5 -14.14 -1.70 -16.82
C LYS A 5 -13.39 -1.76 -15.50
N ILE A 6 -12.50 -0.78 -15.25
CA ILE A 6 -11.78 -0.70 -13.98
C ILE A 6 -12.74 -0.34 -12.84
N PHE A 7 -13.59 0.68 -13.02
CA PHE A 7 -14.60 1.05 -12.02
C PHE A 7 -15.52 -0.12 -11.71
N ASP A 8 -16.10 -0.75 -12.72
CA ASP A 8 -17.04 -1.87 -12.56
C ASP A 8 -16.41 -3.03 -11.79
N TYR A 9 -15.14 -3.36 -12.11
CA TYR A 9 -14.45 -4.44 -11.41
C TYR A 9 -14.06 -4.07 -9.98
N LEU A 10 -13.62 -2.84 -9.75
CA LEU A 10 -13.31 -2.38 -8.40
C LEU A 10 -14.56 -2.23 -7.54
N ASP A 11 -15.68 -1.79 -8.12
CA ASP A 11 -16.99 -1.75 -7.45
C ASP A 11 -17.49 -3.16 -7.10
N PHE A 12 -17.26 -4.14 -7.96
CA PHE A 12 -17.56 -5.54 -7.68
C PHE A 12 -16.73 -6.09 -6.51
N LEU A 13 -15.42 -5.81 -6.48
CA LEU A 13 -14.52 -6.31 -5.42
C LEU A 13 -14.68 -5.55 -4.10
N PHE A 14 -14.86 -4.25 -4.18
CA PHE A 14 -14.87 -3.34 -3.04
C PHE A 14 -16.03 -2.33 -3.20
N PRO A 15 -17.28 -2.75 -2.99
CA PRO A 15 -18.43 -1.87 -3.17
C PRO A 15 -18.42 -0.68 -2.20
N ASN A 16 -18.02 -0.92 -0.95
CA ASN A 16 -17.95 0.05 0.14
C ASN A 16 -16.53 0.07 0.75
N PRO A 17 -15.53 0.59 0.03
CA PRO A 17 -14.17 0.62 0.53
C PRO A 17 -14.03 1.65 1.64
N VAL A 18 -13.35 1.26 2.72
CA VAL A 18 -13.08 2.14 3.87
C VAL A 18 -11.59 2.18 4.17
N CYS A 19 -11.17 3.18 4.94
CA CYS A 19 -9.84 3.22 5.53
C CYS A 19 -9.71 2.08 6.54
N GLU A 20 -8.64 1.30 6.48
CA GLU A 20 -8.41 0.17 7.39
C GLU A 20 -7.73 0.59 8.71
N LEU A 21 -7.35 1.88 8.86
CA LEU A 21 -6.91 2.43 10.14
C LEU A 21 -8.10 2.60 11.08
N GLU A 22 -7.93 2.16 12.33
CA GLU A 22 -8.95 2.24 13.36
C GLU A 22 -8.85 3.56 14.13
N TYR A 23 -9.97 4.23 14.31
CA TYR A 23 -10.08 5.49 15.06
C TYR A 23 -11.52 5.72 15.54
N ASN A 24 -11.65 6.46 16.63
CA ASN A 24 -12.93 6.95 17.14
C ASN A 24 -13.06 8.47 17.00
N LYS A 25 -11.92 9.17 16.99
CA LYS A 25 -11.83 10.62 16.90
C LYS A 25 -10.94 11.02 15.72
N ASP A 26 -11.15 12.21 15.18
CA ASP A 26 -10.41 12.71 14.03
C ASP A 26 -8.90 12.82 14.28
N TYR A 27 -8.48 13.27 15.47
CA TYR A 27 -7.06 13.31 15.82
C TYR A 27 -6.43 11.92 15.93
N GLU A 28 -7.18 10.92 16.34
CA GLU A 28 -6.72 9.53 16.36
C GLU A 28 -6.41 9.04 14.93
N LEU A 29 -7.28 9.37 13.96
CA LEU A 29 -7.02 9.08 12.56
C LEU A 29 -5.78 9.80 12.06
N LEU A 30 -5.63 11.11 12.34
CA LEU A 30 -4.45 11.86 11.89
C LEU A 30 -3.15 11.24 12.42
N ILE A 31 -3.11 10.93 13.71
CA ILE A 31 -1.97 10.26 14.36
C ILE A 31 -1.73 8.88 13.72
N ALA A 32 -2.77 8.08 13.51
CA ALA A 32 -2.65 6.77 12.88
C ALA A 32 -2.07 6.86 11.45
N ILE A 33 -2.48 7.86 10.65
CA ILE A 33 -1.92 8.10 9.32
C ILE A 33 -0.42 8.47 9.41
N VAL A 34 -0.04 9.34 10.34
CA VAL A 34 1.38 9.70 10.56
C VAL A 34 2.18 8.46 10.97
N LEU A 35 1.66 7.63 11.85
CA LEU A 35 2.28 6.38 12.29
C LEU A 35 2.37 5.34 11.16
N SER A 36 1.48 5.38 10.16
CA SER A 36 1.45 4.41 9.05
C SER A 36 2.59 4.58 8.04
N ALA A 37 3.37 5.67 8.09
CA ALA A 37 4.53 5.84 7.22
C ALA A 37 5.52 4.67 7.40
N GLN A 38 5.76 3.91 6.31
CA GLN A 38 6.63 2.72 6.28
C GLN A 38 6.22 1.61 7.28
N THR A 39 4.93 1.54 7.60
CA THR A 39 4.38 0.57 8.55
C THR A 39 3.04 0.06 8.02
N THR A 40 2.70 -1.22 8.27
CA THR A 40 1.40 -1.77 7.86
C THR A 40 0.28 -1.29 8.79
N ASP A 41 -0.93 -1.07 8.25
CA ASP A 41 -2.09 -0.62 9.04
C ASP A 41 -2.39 -1.58 10.19
N LYS A 42 -2.25 -2.90 9.98
CA LYS A 42 -2.41 -3.90 11.05
C LYS A 42 -1.48 -3.64 12.25
N ARG A 43 -0.22 -3.27 11.99
CA ARG A 43 0.73 -2.95 13.06
C ARG A 43 0.43 -1.60 13.69
N VAL A 44 -0.01 -0.63 12.89
CA VAL A 44 -0.45 0.67 13.40
C VAL A 44 -1.65 0.47 14.34
N ASN A 45 -2.70 -0.23 13.90
CA ASN A 45 -3.89 -0.49 14.71
C ASN A 45 -3.55 -1.19 16.04
N LYS A 46 -2.60 -2.14 16.03
CA LYS A 46 -2.14 -2.82 17.25
C LYS A 46 -1.62 -1.83 18.29
N VAL A 47 -0.77 -0.90 17.89
CA VAL A 47 -0.16 0.06 18.83
C VAL A 47 -1.08 1.23 19.17
N THR A 48 -1.91 1.69 18.21
CA THR A 48 -2.85 2.81 18.45
C THR A 48 -3.99 2.40 19.38
N ARG A 49 -4.45 1.15 19.37
CA ARG A 49 -5.40 0.64 20.37
C ARG A 49 -4.84 0.79 21.79
N VAL A 50 -3.57 0.46 22.01
CA VAL A 50 -2.91 0.63 23.32
C VAL A 50 -2.76 2.11 23.65
N LEU A 51 -2.28 2.91 22.68
CA LEU A 51 -2.05 4.34 22.85
C LEU A 51 -3.34 5.07 23.27
N PHE A 52 -4.43 4.89 22.52
CA PHE A 52 -5.68 5.58 22.76
C PHE A 52 -6.53 4.96 23.89
N SER A 53 -6.24 3.73 24.31
CA SER A 53 -6.83 3.18 25.54
C SER A 53 -6.19 3.78 26.80
N LYS A 54 -4.89 4.09 26.74
CA LYS A 54 -4.15 4.73 27.82
C LYS A 54 -4.40 6.22 27.88
N TYR A 55 -4.37 6.91 26.74
CA TYR A 55 -4.61 8.35 26.62
C TYR A 55 -5.93 8.60 25.91
N LYS A 56 -7.00 8.72 26.69
CA LYS A 56 -8.38 8.80 26.17
C LYS A 56 -8.75 10.17 25.63
N THR A 57 -8.00 11.21 25.97
CA THR A 57 -8.21 12.58 25.54
C THR A 57 -6.99 13.18 24.90
N ILE A 58 -7.18 14.22 24.09
CA ILE A 58 -6.07 14.94 23.47
C ILE A 58 -5.19 15.62 24.53
N GLU A 59 -5.78 16.05 25.64
CA GLU A 59 -5.09 16.64 26.78
C GLU A 59 -4.17 15.63 27.46
N GLU A 60 -4.67 14.42 27.77
CA GLU A 60 -3.86 13.35 28.35
C GLU A 60 -2.69 13.01 27.43
N LEU A 61 -2.93 12.94 26.11
CA LEU A 61 -1.89 12.65 25.13
C LEU A 61 -0.88 13.79 24.99
N ALA A 62 -1.31 15.05 25.07
CA ALA A 62 -0.45 16.22 25.05
C ALA A 62 0.49 16.29 26.28
N ASN A 63 -0.01 15.87 27.45
CA ASN A 63 0.74 15.82 28.70
C ASN A 63 1.51 14.49 28.89
N ALA A 64 1.43 13.57 27.94
CA ALA A 64 2.13 12.28 28.02
C ALA A 64 3.65 12.45 27.92
N ASP A 65 4.37 11.63 28.68
CA ASP A 65 5.82 11.52 28.49
C ASP A 65 6.11 10.88 27.13
N VAL A 66 7.00 11.52 26.36
CA VAL A 66 7.42 11.03 25.05
C VAL A 66 8.03 9.63 25.15
N SER A 67 8.75 9.33 26.23
CA SER A 67 9.35 8.01 26.47
C SER A 67 8.29 6.92 26.63
N ASP A 68 7.14 7.25 27.21
CA ASP A 68 6.05 6.33 27.34
C ASP A 68 5.34 6.07 26.01
N ILE A 69 5.13 7.13 25.20
CA ILE A 69 4.65 6.99 23.82
C ILE A 69 5.62 6.13 23.00
N GLU A 70 6.95 6.34 23.14
CA GLU A 70 7.97 5.51 22.48
C GLU A 70 7.83 4.03 22.80
N ASN A 71 7.65 3.72 24.08
CA ASN A 71 7.49 2.33 24.53
C ASN A 71 6.26 1.67 23.92
N ILE A 72 5.14 2.40 23.85
CA ILE A 72 3.88 1.90 23.28
C ILE A 72 4.04 1.62 21.77
N ILE A 73 4.66 2.54 21.03
CA ILE A 73 4.76 2.44 19.57
C ILE A 73 6.06 1.78 19.09
N ARG A 74 6.83 1.13 19.96
CA ARG A 74 8.18 0.60 19.69
C ARG A 74 8.24 -0.38 18.52
N GLU A 75 7.14 -1.08 18.24
CA GLU A 75 7.03 -2.02 17.11
C GLU A 75 6.96 -1.31 15.74
N ILE A 76 6.80 0.01 15.70
CA ILE A 76 6.71 0.80 14.48
C ILE A 76 8.10 1.30 14.07
N GLY A 77 8.42 1.23 12.78
CA GLY A 77 9.67 1.80 12.25
C GLY A 77 9.78 3.31 12.57
N THR A 78 10.99 3.77 12.89
CA THR A 78 11.27 5.18 13.25
C THR A 78 10.45 5.68 14.46
N TYR A 79 10.12 4.80 15.39
CA TYR A 79 9.24 5.07 16.53
C TYR A 79 9.70 6.28 17.37
N LYS A 80 11.00 6.49 17.59
CA LYS A 80 11.52 7.65 18.34
C LYS A 80 11.09 8.99 17.73
N ARG A 81 11.22 9.13 16.41
CA ARG A 81 10.75 10.33 15.71
C ARG A 81 9.23 10.44 15.71
N LYS A 82 8.54 9.32 15.54
CA LYS A 82 7.08 9.26 15.49
C LYS A 82 6.45 9.56 16.85
N SER A 83 7.06 9.17 17.97
CA SER A 83 6.58 9.53 19.31
C SER A 83 6.64 11.04 19.54
N MET A 84 7.70 11.69 19.08
CA MET A 84 7.78 13.16 19.09
C MET A 84 6.65 13.78 18.27
N TYR A 85 6.40 13.29 17.03
CA TYR A 85 5.31 13.79 16.21
C TYR A 85 3.94 13.63 16.87
N VAL A 86 3.68 12.47 17.51
CA VAL A 86 2.43 12.23 18.23
C VAL A 86 2.24 13.26 19.34
N ASN A 87 3.27 13.46 20.19
CA ASN A 87 3.22 14.41 21.28
C ASN A 87 3.07 15.87 20.78
N GLU A 88 3.84 16.26 19.76
CA GLU A 88 3.78 17.62 19.18
C GLU A 88 2.41 17.91 18.54
N ILE A 89 1.83 16.95 17.80
CA ILE A 89 0.47 17.08 17.26
C ILE A 89 -0.54 17.24 18.38
N ALA A 90 -0.47 16.41 19.43
CA ALA A 90 -1.37 16.49 20.57
C ALA A 90 -1.26 17.83 21.28
N ASN A 91 -0.03 18.29 21.53
CA ASN A 91 0.25 19.59 22.12
C ASN A 91 -0.31 20.76 21.29
N TYR A 92 -0.11 20.70 19.96
CA TYR A 92 -0.63 21.73 19.08
C TYR A 92 -2.15 21.82 19.14
N LEU A 93 -2.83 20.67 19.02
CA LEU A 93 -4.29 20.61 19.06
C LEU A 93 -4.84 21.07 20.41
N TYR A 94 -4.24 20.64 21.52
CA TYR A 94 -4.64 21.01 22.86
C TYR A 94 -4.46 22.51 23.14
N LYS A 95 -3.25 23.05 22.88
CA LYS A 95 -2.93 24.47 23.12
C LYS A 95 -3.78 25.44 22.29
N ASN A 96 -4.18 25.02 21.09
CA ASN A 96 -5.04 25.83 20.22
C ASN A 96 -6.55 25.55 20.41
N ASN A 97 -6.91 24.72 21.42
CA ASN A 97 -8.29 24.33 21.72
C ASN A 97 -9.04 23.76 20.48
N ILE A 98 -8.33 22.99 19.66
CA ILE A 98 -8.89 22.36 18.45
C ILE A 98 -9.55 21.05 18.85
N LYS A 99 -10.88 21.11 19.10
CA LYS A 99 -11.70 19.94 19.44
C LYS A 99 -12.01 19.06 18.22
N LYS A 100 -12.05 19.65 17.04
CA LYS A 100 -12.24 18.99 15.76
C LYS A 100 -11.28 19.61 14.77
N ILE A 101 -10.46 18.79 14.13
CA ILE A 101 -9.47 19.26 13.14
C ILE A 101 -10.24 19.82 11.93
N PRO A 102 -10.05 21.10 11.56
CA PRO A 102 -10.82 21.71 10.49
C PRO A 102 -10.46 21.13 9.11
N ASN A 103 -11.34 21.37 8.13
CA ASN A 103 -11.06 21.12 6.73
C ASN A 103 -10.06 22.17 6.17
N ASP A 104 -8.87 22.20 6.73
CA ASP A 104 -7.79 23.11 6.34
C ASP A 104 -6.52 22.30 6.02
N ARG A 105 -6.25 22.18 4.74
CA ARG A 105 -5.07 21.49 4.22
C ARG A 105 -3.77 22.08 4.74
N LYS A 106 -3.66 23.42 4.79
CA LYS A 106 -2.43 24.08 5.21
C LYS A 106 -2.12 23.80 6.67
N LEU A 107 -3.15 23.82 7.51
CA LEU A 107 -3.02 23.44 8.92
C LEU A 107 -2.53 22.01 9.05
N ILE A 108 -3.16 21.05 8.35
CA ILE A 108 -2.78 19.64 8.46
C ILE A 108 -1.35 19.41 7.96
N GLU A 109 -0.98 20.00 6.82
CA GLU A 109 0.38 19.90 6.26
C GLU A 109 1.45 20.59 7.12
N SER A 110 1.08 21.53 8.00
CA SER A 110 2.00 22.18 8.95
C SER A 110 2.30 21.33 10.19
N LEU A 111 1.50 20.29 10.45
CA LEU A 111 1.68 19.43 11.61
C LEU A 111 2.86 18.47 11.43
N PRO A 112 3.60 18.16 12.51
CA PRO A 112 4.76 17.29 12.47
C PRO A 112 4.46 15.91 11.86
N GLY A 113 5.24 15.51 10.86
CA GLY A 113 5.06 14.23 10.17
C GLY A 113 3.86 14.15 9.23
N ALA A 114 3.06 15.21 9.14
CA ALA A 114 1.90 15.30 8.25
C ALA A 114 2.25 16.07 6.98
N GLY A 115 2.54 15.37 5.90
CA GLY A 115 2.75 15.98 4.58
C GLY A 115 1.52 15.90 3.69
N HIS A 116 1.69 16.27 2.42
CA HIS A 116 0.64 16.30 1.40
C HIS A 116 -0.19 14.99 1.33
N LYS A 117 0.49 13.83 1.38
CA LYS A 117 -0.21 12.53 1.39
C LYS A 117 -1.08 12.36 2.63
N THR A 118 -0.57 12.70 3.81
CA THR A 118 -1.32 12.63 5.07
C THR A 118 -2.57 13.51 5.02
N ALA A 119 -2.43 14.74 4.54
CA ALA A 119 -3.55 15.67 4.36
C ALA A 119 -4.59 15.09 3.37
N ASN A 120 -4.17 14.54 2.24
CA ASN A 120 -5.09 13.91 1.30
C ASN A 120 -5.89 12.77 1.94
N VAL A 121 -5.21 11.83 2.64
CA VAL A 121 -5.91 10.71 3.29
C VAL A 121 -6.88 11.22 4.36
N PHE A 122 -6.42 12.11 5.24
CA PHE A 122 -7.23 12.65 6.33
C PHE A 122 -8.47 13.38 5.81
N LEU A 123 -8.29 14.31 4.87
CA LEU A 123 -9.39 15.10 4.28
C LEU A 123 -10.35 14.21 3.48
N GLY A 124 -9.84 13.20 2.79
CA GLY A 124 -10.67 12.23 2.10
C GLY A 124 -11.55 11.41 3.05
N VAL A 125 -10.99 10.96 4.18
CA VAL A 125 -11.73 10.12 5.14
C VAL A 125 -12.70 10.94 6.00
N ILE A 126 -12.27 12.07 6.56
CA ILE A 126 -13.09 12.87 7.50
C ILE A 126 -14.09 13.78 6.78
N TYR A 127 -13.68 14.36 5.66
CA TYR A 127 -14.47 15.38 4.95
C TYR A 127 -14.98 14.91 3.59
N ASN A 128 -14.72 13.67 3.22
CA ASN A 128 -15.06 13.12 1.90
C ASN A 128 -14.57 14.00 0.74
N GLU A 129 -13.40 14.64 0.91
CA GLU A 129 -12.81 15.43 -0.17
C GLU A 129 -12.47 14.58 -1.39
N ALA A 130 -12.65 15.18 -2.55
CA ALA A 130 -12.42 14.53 -3.84
C ALA A 130 -10.92 14.46 -4.18
N VAL A 131 -10.16 13.75 -3.34
CA VAL A 131 -8.70 13.60 -3.43
C VAL A 131 -8.31 12.17 -3.81
N ILE A 132 -7.08 12.01 -4.30
CA ILE A 132 -6.45 10.71 -4.53
C ILE A 132 -5.05 10.76 -3.91
N ALA A 133 -4.89 10.17 -2.74
CA ALA A 133 -3.57 10.06 -2.13
C ALA A 133 -2.77 8.94 -2.82
N VAL A 134 -1.61 9.27 -3.39
CA VAL A 134 -0.77 8.27 -4.08
C VAL A 134 0.20 7.65 -3.10
N ASP A 135 -0.14 6.46 -2.63
CA ASP A 135 0.75 5.60 -1.85
C ASP A 135 1.45 4.56 -2.75
N THR A 136 2.20 3.65 -2.17
CA THR A 136 2.90 2.58 -2.90
C THR A 136 1.94 1.63 -3.62
N HIS A 137 0.73 1.42 -3.09
CA HIS A 137 -0.30 0.59 -3.72
C HIS A 137 -0.92 1.30 -4.91
N VAL A 138 -1.39 2.52 -4.73
CA VAL A 138 -1.96 3.36 -5.80
C VAL A 138 -0.95 3.56 -6.93
N LEU A 139 0.31 3.89 -6.61
CA LEU A 139 1.38 4.06 -7.58
C LEU A 139 1.59 2.79 -8.41
N ARG A 140 1.77 1.65 -7.75
CA ARG A 140 2.02 0.36 -8.41
C ARG A 140 0.85 -0.07 -9.28
N VAL A 141 -0.35 -0.04 -8.74
CA VAL A 141 -1.57 -0.46 -9.44
C VAL A 141 -1.81 0.42 -10.66
N SER A 142 -1.71 1.74 -10.53
CA SER A 142 -1.91 2.68 -11.62
C SER A 142 -0.91 2.48 -12.77
N LYS A 143 0.35 2.20 -12.45
CA LYS A 143 1.38 1.87 -13.44
C LYS A 143 1.10 0.52 -14.13
N ARG A 144 0.77 -0.50 -13.35
CA ARG A 144 0.47 -1.84 -13.88
C ARG A 144 -0.76 -1.87 -14.77
N LEU A 145 -1.80 -1.15 -14.42
CA LEU A 145 -3.00 -1.01 -15.25
C LEU A 145 -2.79 -0.09 -16.47
N GLY A 146 -1.66 0.62 -16.56
CA GLY A 146 -1.38 1.56 -17.64
C GLY A 146 -2.22 2.85 -17.57
N LEU A 147 -2.72 3.20 -16.38
CA LEU A 147 -3.40 4.48 -16.16
C LEU A 147 -2.43 5.65 -16.24
N VAL A 148 -1.17 5.40 -15.94
CA VAL A 148 -0.06 6.35 -15.94
C VAL A 148 1.18 5.71 -16.56
N SER A 149 2.22 6.52 -16.87
CA SER A 149 3.49 6.00 -17.38
C SER A 149 4.31 5.35 -16.25
N LEU A 150 5.17 4.38 -16.62
CA LEU A 150 6.10 3.76 -15.70
C LEU A 150 7.11 4.79 -15.12
N SER A 151 7.47 5.81 -15.91
CA SER A 151 8.39 6.89 -15.52
C SER A 151 7.75 7.99 -14.67
N ASP A 152 6.41 8.01 -14.52
CA ASP A 152 5.74 9.04 -13.74
C ASP A 152 6.11 8.95 -12.25
N ASP A 153 6.47 10.07 -11.66
CA ASP A 153 6.63 10.23 -10.22
C ASP A 153 5.25 10.33 -9.52
N VAL A 154 5.27 10.32 -8.18
CA VAL A 154 4.05 10.35 -7.36
C VAL A 154 3.16 11.55 -7.70
N LYS A 155 3.75 12.74 -7.88
CA LYS A 155 3.01 13.98 -8.17
C LYS A 155 2.34 13.93 -9.54
N LYS A 156 3.05 13.44 -10.56
CA LYS A 156 2.48 13.25 -11.90
C LYS A 156 1.37 12.21 -11.92
N VAL A 157 1.54 11.11 -11.16
CA VAL A 157 0.51 10.08 -11.02
C VAL A 157 -0.75 10.65 -10.40
N GLU A 158 -0.65 11.42 -9.30
CA GLU A 158 -1.79 12.08 -8.67
C GLU A 158 -2.52 12.99 -9.66
N GLN A 159 -1.79 13.88 -10.33
CA GLN A 159 -2.37 14.79 -11.33
C GLN A 159 -3.09 14.07 -12.48
N LYS A 160 -2.49 12.99 -12.99
CA LYS A 160 -3.09 12.20 -14.07
C LYS A 160 -4.35 11.45 -13.61
N LEU A 161 -4.33 10.90 -12.41
CA LEU A 161 -5.50 10.22 -11.84
C LEU A 161 -6.65 11.21 -11.57
N ILE A 162 -6.35 12.38 -11.01
CA ILE A 162 -7.33 13.45 -10.78
C ILE A 162 -8.00 13.88 -12.11
N LYS A 163 -7.26 13.94 -13.21
CA LYS A 163 -7.81 14.26 -14.54
C LYS A 163 -8.67 13.14 -15.12
N LYS A 164 -8.36 11.88 -14.83
CA LYS A 164 -9.03 10.70 -15.39
C LYS A 164 -10.26 10.25 -14.58
N VAL A 165 -10.28 10.53 -13.28
CA VAL A 165 -11.33 10.06 -12.37
C VAL A 165 -12.32 11.18 -12.09
N PRO A 166 -13.62 10.98 -12.33
CA PRO A 166 -14.67 11.92 -11.96
C PRO A 166 -14.58 12.35 -10.50
N LYS A 167 -14.87 13.61 -10.22
CA LYS A 167 -14.67 14.22 -8.89
C LYS A 167 -15.39 13.43 -7.77
N ASP A 168 -16.62 13.05 -8.03
CA ASP A 168 -17.48 12.28 -7.12
C ASP A 168 -16.97 10.86 -6.82
N LYS A 169 -16.13 10.29 -7.69
CA LYS A 169 -15.60 8.93 -7.54
C LYS A 169 -14.19 8.89 -6.93
N ARG A 170 -13.49 10.02 -6.79
CA ARG A 170 -12.05 10.04 -6.45
C ARG A 170 -11.76 9.40 -5.12
N ASN A 171 -12.49 9.75 -4.07
CA ASN A 171 -12.26 9.22 -2.72
C ASN A 171 -12.51 7.69 -2.68
N LYS A 172 -13.65 7.24 -3.21
CA LYS A 172 -13.95 5.81 -3.32
C LYS A 172 -12.88 5.08 -4.13
N PHE A 173 -12.52 5.60 -5.29
CA PHE A 173 -11.51 5.01 -6.18
C PHE A 173 -10.12 4.93 -5.53
N HIS A 174 -9.73 5.95 -4.76
CA HIS A 174 -8.51 5.91 -3.97
C HIS A 174 -8.47 4.69 -3.04
N HIS A 175 -9.50 4.51 -2.20
CA HIS A 175 -9.56 3.38 -1.29
C HIS A 175 -9.62 2.03 -2.02
N GLN A 176 -10.36 1.95 -3.12
CA GLN A 176 -10.41 0.78 -3.97
C GLN A 176 -9.04 0.41 -4.54
N LEU A 177 -8.25 1.37 -5.02
CA LEU A 177 -6.90 1.12 -5.51
C LEU A 177 -5.95 0.63 -4.40
N VAL A 178 -6.07 1.17 -3.19
CA VAL A 178 -5.30 0.71 -2.03
C VAL A 178 -5.64 -0.75 -1.72
N LEU A 179 -6.91 -1.08 -1.56
CA LEU A 179 -7.38 -2.45 -1.26
C LEU A 179 -7.05 -3.43 -2.40
N PHE A 180 -7.25 -3.03 -3.65
CA PHE A 180 -6.87 -3.83 -4.80
C PHE A 180 -5.36 -4.12 -4.84
N GLY A 181 -4.54 -3.13 -4.48
CA GLY A 181 -3.10 -3.30 -4.36
C GLY A 181 -2.69 -4.23 -3.19
N ARG A 182 -3.44 -4.23 -2.10
CA ARG A 182 -3.19 -5.09 -0.93
C ARG A 182 -3.58 -6.54 -1.18
N TYR A 183 -4.75 -6.76 -1.74
CA TYR A 183 -5.38 -8.08 -1.74
C TYR A 183 -5.30 -8.79 -3.08
N GLN A 184 -5.37 -8.07 -4.21
CA GLN A 184 -5.39 -8.65 -5.55
C GLN A 184 -4.09 -8.40 -6.32
N CYS A 185 -3.74 -7.14 -6.59
CA CYS A 185 -2.57 -6.74 -7.36
C CYS A 185 -1.34 -6.56 -6.46
N LYS A 186 -0.97 -7.60 -5.72
CA LYS A 186 0.13 -7.58 -4.75
C LYS A 186 1.46 -7.22 -5.40
N ALA A 187 2.41 -6.69 -4.61
CA ALA A 187 3.75 -6.37 -5.10
C ALA A 187 4.48 -7.63 -5.58
N ILE A 188 4.43 -8.68 -4.76
CA ILE A 188 4.99 -10.00 -5.04
C ILE A 188 3.84 -10.97 -5.25
N LYS A 189 3.93 -11.82 -6.29
CA LYS A 189 2.91 -12.82 -6.65
C LYS A 189 1.48 -12.25 -6.73
N PRO A 190 1.24 -11.27 -7.64
CA PRO A 190 -0.10 -10.75 -7.84
C PRO A 190 -1.04 -11.85 -8.36
N LEU A 191 -2.31 -11.80 -7.99
CA LEU A 191 -3.32 -12.79 -8.38
C LEU A 191 -3.87 -12.48 -9.78
N CYS A 192 -2.99 -12.54 -10.80
CA CYS A 192 -3.33 -12.14 -12.17
C CYS A 192 -4.30 -13.10 -12.84
N ASN A 193 -4.24 -14.40 -12.54
CA ASN A 193 -5.08 -15.41 -13.18
C ASN A 193 -6.57 -15.15 -12.90
N ASP A 194 -6.90 -14.69 -11.68
CA ASP A 194 -8.26 -14.41 -11.24
C ASP A 194 -8.68 -12.93 -11.47
N CYS A 195 -7.81 -12.12 -12.10
CA CYS A 195 -8.06 -10.72 -12.32
C CYS A 195 -8.85 -10.48 -13.62
N ARG A 196 -10.05 -9.94 -13.52
CA ARG A 196 -10.87 -9.63 -14.71
C ARG A 196 -10.27 -8.52 -15.59
N LEU A 197 -9.29 -7.77 -15.08
CA LEU A 197 -8.59 -6.73 -15.85
C LEU A 197 -7.39 -7.26 -16.64
N LYS A 198 -7.03 -8.55 -16.53
CA LYS A 198 -5.80 -9.11 -17.10
C LYS A 198 -5.65 -8.84 -18.60
N GLN A 199 -6.72 -8.95 -19.37
CA GLN A 199 -6.70 -8.72 -20.83
C GLN A 199 -6.33 -7.28 -21.23
N ASN A 200 -6.58 -6.31 -20.35
CA ASN A 200 -6.30 -4.90 -20.58
C ASN A 200 -5.15 -4.36 -19.71
N CYS A 201 -4.48 -5.24 -18.96
CA CYS A 201 -3.43 -4.88 -18.02
C CYS A 201 -2.06 -4.88 -18.69
N LYS A 202 -1.38 -3.73 -18.74
CA LYS A 202 -0.05 -3.61 -19.34
C LYS A 202 1.00 -4.51 -18.67
N TYR A 203 0.91 -4.65 -17.35
CA TYR A 203 1.81 -5.51 -16.59
C TYR A 203 1.60 -6.99 -16.93
N TYR A 204 0.36 -7.45 -17.05
CA TYR A 204 0.07 -8.84 -17.43
C TYR A 204 0.55 -9.13 -18.83
N SER A 205 0.30 -8.26 -19.78
CA SER A 205 0.82 -8.41 -21.16
C SER A 205 2.36 -8.51 -21.18
N SER A 206 3.06 -7.71 -20.35
CA SER A 206 4.53 -7.78 -20.29
C SER A 206 5.06 -9.10 -19.73
N ILE A 207 4.36 -9.72 -18.77
CA ILE A 207 4.76 -11.04 -18.22
C ILE A 207 4.56 -12.12 -19.28
N VAL A 208 3.39 -12.15 -19.92
CA VAL A 208 3.08 -13.17 -20.94
C VAL A 208 4.06 -13.09 -22.10
N MET A 209 4.43 -11.88 -22.56
CA MET A 209 5.45 -11.70 -23.61
C MET A 209 6.83 -12.18 -23.17
N ALA A 210 7.21 -12.00 -21.89
CA ALA A 210 8.48 -12.47 -21.37
C ALA A 210 8.54 -14.01 -21.33
N ASP A 211 7.45 -14.67 -20.92
CA ASP A 211 7.37 -16.13 -20.86
C ASP A 211 7.41 -16.75 -22.27
N THR A 212 6.73 -16.17 -23.26
CA THR A 212 6.74 -16.65 -24.65
C THR A 212 8.08 -16.41 -25.35
N GLY A 213 8.85 -15.40 -24.94
CA GLY A 213 10.19 -15.11 -25.47
C GLY A 213 11.26 -16.13 -25.00
N HIS A 214 11.09 -16.76 -23.84
CA HIS A 214 12.02 -17.77 -23.33
C HIS A 214 11.83 -19.14 -24.00
N ASP A 215 10.60 -19.51 -24.37
CA ASP A 215 10.34 -20.77 -25.08
C ASP A 215 10.90 -20.78 -26.50
N SER A 216 10.95 -19.62 -27.17
CA SER A 216 11.53 -19.50 -28.52
C SER A 216 13.06 -19.63 -28.54
N GLN A 217 13.76 -19.29 -27.47
CA GLN A 217 15.22 -19.51 -27.37
C GLN A 217 15.56 -20.94 -26.96
N ALA A 218 14.72 -21.60 -26.17
CA ALA A 218 14.93 -23.00 -25.77
C ALA A 218 14.70 -23.99 -26.92
N SER A 219 13.86 -23.65 -27.91
CA SER A 219 13.64 -24.48 -29.10
C SER A 219 14.77 -24.39 -30.14
N LEU A 220 15.48 -23.25 -30.20
CA LEU A 220 16.61 -23.06 -31.12
C LEU A 220 17.91 -23.77 -30.66
N THR A 221 18.05 -24.06 -29.38
CA THR A 221 19.20 -24.77 -28.81
C THR A 221 19.05 -26.29 -28.82
N ARG A 222 17.85 -26.84 -29.06
CA ARG A 222 17.61 -28.29 -29.18
C ARG A 222 17.77 -28.87 -30.59
N SER A 223 17.84 -28.03 -31.60
CA SER A 223 17.97 -28.50 -33.00
C SER A 223 19.44 -28.64 -33.51
N SER A 224 20.45 -28.37 -32.67
CA SER A 224 21.86 -28.45 -33.09
C SER A 224 22.68 -29.57 -32.42
N LEU A 225 22.04 -30.52 -31.74
CA LEU A 225 22.71 -31.66 -31.11
C LEU A 225 22.06 -33.00 -31.48
N SER A 226 22.12 -33.37 -32.76
CA SER A 226 21.88 -34.74 -33.19
C SER A 226 22.77 -35.10 -34.35
N SER A 227 24.04 -35.42 -34.08
CA SER A 227 24.83 -36.36 -34.85
C SER A 227 26.16 -36.63 -34.12
N GLY A 228 26.30 -37.81 -33.58
CA GLY A 228 27.55 -38.25 -32.96
C GLY A 228 27.32 -39.56 -32.18
N THR A 229 27.54 -40.63 -32.89
CA THR A 229 27.34 -42.03 -32.50
C THR A 229 28.41 -42.58 -31.54
N VAL A 230 27.98 -43.59 -30.72
CA VAL A 230 28.69 -44.83 -30.27
C VAL A 230 29.69 -44.64 -29.11
N SER A 231 29.68 -45.41 -28.03
CA SER A 231 29.45 -46.77 -27.59
C SER A 231 29.90 -46.95 -26.14
N THR A 232 29.18 -47.80 -25.43
CA THR A 232 29.59 -48.79 -24.39
C THR A 232 30.58 -48.38 -23.29
N THR A 233 30.25 -48.54 -22.01
CA THR A 233 30.17 -49.78 -21.22
C THR A 233 29.72 -49.55 -19.79
N ALA A 234 29.15 -50.55 -19.26
CA ALA A 234 28.62 -50.87 -17.97
C ALA A 234 29.47 -50.52 -16.71
N SER A 235 28.88 -50.19 -15.58
CA SER A 235 28.71 -51.12 -14.45
C SER A 235 28.29 -50.43 -13.16
N ALA A 236 27.27 -51.03 -12.53
CA ALA A 236 27.04 -51.31 -11.14
C ALA A 236 26.85 -50.22 -10.08
N LYS A 237 25.65 -50.22 -9.59
CA LYS A 237 25.04 -49.95 -8.25
C LYS A 237 25.88 -50.29 -7.02
N PRO A 238 25.30 -50.14 -5.76
CA PRO A 238 24.53 -49.10 -5.12
C PRO A 238 24.95 -48.89 -3.62
N SER A 239 24.18 -48.13 -2.89
CA SER A 239 23.92 -48.15 -1.44
C SER A 239 24.16 -46.79 -0.77
N SER A 240 23.43 -46.28 0.11
CA SER A 240 22.36 -46.56 1.05
C SER A 240 22.21 -45.38 2.00
N LEU A 241 20.96 -45.01 2.23
CA LEU A 241 20.32 -44.68 3.51
C LEU A 241 21.10 -44.05 4.67
N LYS A 242 20.51 -43.00 5.21
CA LYS A 242 19.94 -42.77 6.58
C LYS A 242 19.95 -41.29 6.91
N SER A 243 18.76 -40.57 7.03
CA SER A 243 17.96 -40.40 8.25
C SER A 243 18.64 -39.81 9.48
N LYS A 244 18.12 -38.65 9.94
CA LYS A 244 17.78 -38.22 11.32
C LYS A 244 17.63 -36.71 11.30
N ILE A 245 16.47 -36.10 11.52
CA ILE A 245 15.73 -35.91 12.79
C ILE A 245 16.63 -35.30 13.88
N SER A 246 16.50 -34.03 14.10
CA SER A 246 16.16 -33.33 15.33
C SER A 246 15.83 -31.90 15.02
#